data_8c973755c4a98b6b1401a80e11aeb1c1
#
_entry.id   8c973755c4a98b6b1401a80e11aeb1c1
#
_cell.length_a   1.000
_cell.length_b   1.000
_cell.length_c   1.000
_cell.angle_alpha   90.00
_cell.angle_beta   90.00
_cell.angle_gamma   90.00
#
_symmetry.space_group_name_H-M   'P 1'
#
loop_
_entity.id
_entity.type
_entity.pdbx_description
1 polymer ?
#
loop_
_entity_poly.entity_id
_entity_poly.type
_entity_poly.pdbx_seq_one_letter_code
_entity_poly.pdbx_strand_id
1 'polypeptide(L)'
;MAAFIDDRPIGWREIMLLVICSIILFIDGFDMYFLGKIAPAVAEGLGGRPVDMTQVFTMQQVGMAVGAFLMPPLADRWGRKPVLALCLTVFGALSFVAVYSTSFTMLAWLRGVSGIFFSAMLPIALALLSEMTPRRRRALFMSIALVCFSGGNLGSGAMTAWLLGSWGWQIAFWLGGILPFLALPLLLMVPESVPFRVQRNPQDPKIPATIGRIDPLAKLQGVIEFHMGEARKAVQQSGPMAMFGPRYRLQTIILWCACFLALGNIALLANWLPTYMQELGNVPIEEFAKHMMIGFVGGALGTLTMGWLMDRVNPYILIAVFFLIDAVAIAALGILPGGSLIFIIALVIWNYCQVGGQTGINTLATLGYPPEMRSSGIGWAGGSGRIGGIAFPLAGGYALTLLLPLETIMFATAVPAVIVAGLILVLGWENRRWAKDQVQPQPA
;
A
#
# COMPACT_ATOMS: atom_id res chain seq x y z
N MET A 1 15.56 13.15 -23.68
CA MET A 1 14.15 13.03 -23.25
C MET A 1 13.95 13.42 -21.78
N ALA A 2 14.76 12.92 -20.83
CA ALA A 2 14.62 13.30 -19.41
C ALA A 2 14.73 14.83 -19.21
N ALA A 3 15.72 15.50 -19.81
CA ALA A 3 15.87 16.95 -19.75
C ALA A 3 14.63 17.68 -20.30
N PHE A 4 14.04 17.20 -21.38
CA PHE A 4 12.82 17.78 -21.96
C PHE A 4 11.64 17.77 -20.96
N ILE A 5 11.47 16.67 -20.21
CA ILE A 5 10.41 16.58 -19.19
C ILE A 5 10.73 17.49 -18.00
N ASP A 6 12.02 17.57 -17.59
CA ASP A 6 12.44 18.26 -16.38
C ASP A 6 12.44 19.80 -16.52
N ASP A 7 12.66 20.33 -17.73
CA ASP A 7 12.75 21.79 -17.99
C ASP A 7 11.39 22.45 -18.22
N ARG A 8 10.32 21.67 -18.33
CA ARG A 8 8.99 22.18 -18.65
C ARG A 8 8.28 22.84 -17.44
N PRO A 9 7.49 23.90 -17.70
CA PRO A 9 6.50 24.36 -16.74
C PRO A 9 5.36 23.34 -16.58
N ILE A 10 4.69 23.33 -15.45
CA ILE A 10 3.49 22.53 -15.20
C ILE A 10 2.35 23.12 -16.04
N GLY A 11 1.79 22.30 -16.93
CA GLY A 11 0.64 22.64 -17.73
C GLY A 11 -0.65 21.94 -17.23
N TRP A 12 -1.75 22.22 -17.91
CA TRP A 12 -3.06 21.59 -17.62
C TRP A 12 -3.02 20.06 -17.68
N ARG A 13 -2.20 19.48 -18.53
CA ARG A 13 -2.11 18.04 -18.75
C ARG A 13 -1.43 17.29 -17.60
N GLU A 14 -0.40 17.89 -17.01
CA GLU A 14 0.24 17.36 -15.81
C GLU A 14 -0.74 17.39 -14.63
N ILE A 15 -1.55 18.45 -14.53
CA ILE A 15 -2.61 18.55 -13.51
C ILE A 15 -3.71 17.50 -13.78
N MET A 16 -4.13 17.32 -15.02
CA MET A 16 -5.09 16.28 -15.40
C MET A 16 -4.58 14.88 -15.08
N LEU A 17 -3.33 14.60 -15.39
CA LEU A 17 -2.68 13.33 -15.03
C LEU A 17 -2.66 13.12 -13.51
N LEU A 18 -2.30 14.16 -12.75
CA LEU A 18 -2.33 14.12 -11.29
C LEU A 18 -3.73 13.79 -10.78
N VAL A 19 -4.76 14.46 -11.28
CA VAL A 19 -6.15 14.24 -10.87
C VAL A 19 -6.58 12.80 -11.17
N ILE A 20 -6.28 12.29 -12.37
CA ILE A 20 -6.63 10.92 -12.77
C ILE A 20 -5.91 9.88 -11.91
N CYS A 21 -4.60 10.03 -11.71
CA CYS A 21 -3.85 9.13 -10.82
C CYS A 21 -4.37 9.23 -9.38
N SER A 22 -4.72 10.42 -8.91
CA SER A 22 -5.32 10.62 -7.57
C SER A 22 -6.67 9.93 -7.42
N ILE A 23 -7.53 9.96 -8.44
CA ILE A 23 -8.80 9.22 -8.46
C ILE A 23 -8.54 7.71 -8.41
N ILE A 24 -7.59 7.21 -9.19
CA ILE A 24 -7.23 5.77 -9.18
C ILE A 24 -6.71 5.36 -7.80
N LEU A 25 -5.86 6.16 -7.17
CA LEU A 25 -5.36 5.89 -5.83
C LEU A 25 -6.46 6.01 -4.76
N PHE A 26 -7.43 6.91 -4.95
CA PHE A 26 -8.61 6.96 -4.08
C PHE A 26 -9.42 5.66 -4.16
N ILE A 27 -9.66 5.14 -5.38
CA ILE A 27 -10.35 3.87 -5.61
C ILE A 27 -9.59 2.72 -4.94
N ASP A 28 -8.27 2.72 -5.09
CA ASP A 28 -7.38 1.73 -4.48
C ASP A 28 -7.47 1.78 -2.93
N GLY A 29 -7.37 2.97 -2.35
CA GLY A 29 -7.54 3.16 -0.91
C GLY A 29 -8.94 2.82 -0.40
N PHE A 30 -9.99 3.08 -1.18
CA PHE A 30 -11.36 2.70 -0.84
C PHE A 30 -11.49 1.18 -0.76
N ASP A 31 -11.06 0.46 -1.81
CA ASP A 31 -11.22 -0.99 -1.90
C ASP A 31 -10.36 -1.74 -0.87
N MET A 32 -9.15 -1.26 -0.60
CA MET A 32 -8.23 -1.88 0.35
C MET A 32 -8.83 -2.05 1.74
N TYR A 33 -9.71 -1.12 2.14
CA TYR A 33 -10.19 -1.04 3.52
C TYR A 33 -11.71 -1.25 3.70
N PHE A 34 -12.52 -1.24 2.64
CA PHE A 34 -13.96 -1.37 2.84
C PHE A 34 -14.37 -2.77 3.29
N LEU A 35 -13.72 -3.82 2.75
CA LEU A 35 -14.13 -5.20 2.96
C LEU A 35 -14.12 -5.58 4.44
N GLY A 36 -13.08 -5.18 5.19
CA GLY A 36 -13.03 -5.41 6.63
C GLY A 36 -14.14 -4.69 7.40
N LYS A 37 -14.52 -3.48 6.94
CA LYS A 37 -15.55 -2.67 7.59
C LYS A 37 -16.97 -3.19 7.36
N ILE A 38 -17.23 -3.87 6.24
CA ILE A 38 -18.54 -4.44 5.95
C ILE A 38 -18.64 -5.95 6.28
N ALA A 39 -17.55 -6.56 6.73
CA ALA A 39 -17.47 -8.02 6.91
C ALA A 39 -18.59 -8.61 7.78
N PRO A 40 -18.98 -8.01 8.91
CA PRO A 40 -20.12 -8.51 9.70
C PRO A 40 -21.42 -8.47 8.92
N ALA A 41 -21.69 -7.36 8.20
CA ALA A 41 -22.93 -7.22 7.41
C ALA A 41 -22.96 -8.18 6.21
N VAL A 42 -21.81 -8.49 5.59
CA VAL A 42 -21.69 -9.53 4.55
C VAL A 42 -21.98 -10.90 5.15
N ALA A 43 -21.43 -11.20 6.33
CA ALA A 43 -21.62 -12.47 6.99
C ALA A 43 -23.11 -12.71 7.33
N GLU A 44 -23.77 -11.72 7.89
CA GLU A 44 -25.22 -11.76 8.16
C GLU A 44 -26.03 -11.90 6.86
N GLY A 45 -25.72 -11.10 5.84
CA GLY A 45 -26.44 -11.09 4.55
C GLY A 45 -26.29 -12.40 3.75
N LEU A 46 -25.21 -13.15 3.94
CA LEU A 46 -24.99 -14.48 3.35
C LEU A 46 -25.42 -15.64 4.28
N GLY A 47 -26.03 -15.34 5.44
CA GLY A 47 -26.51 -16.33 6.39
C GLY A 47 -25.44 -17.17 7.07
N GLY A 48 -24.23 -16.61 7.21
CA GLY A 48 -23.09 -17.26 7.84
C GLY A 48 -22.59 -16.51 9.08
N ARG A 49 -21.39 -16.88 9.52
CA ARG A 49 -20.72 -16.26 10.67
C ARG A 49 -19.59 -15.36 10.19
N PRO A 50 -19.19 -14.32 10.95
CA PRO A 50 -18.06 -13.46 10.60
C PRO A 50 -16.78 -14.22 10.28
N VAL A 51 -16.51 -15.36 10.91
CA VAL A 51 -15.35 -16.21 10.64
C VAL A 51 -15.32 -16.73 9.20
N ASP A 52 -16.46 -16.89 8.55
CA ASP A 52 -16.54 -17.36 7.16
C ASP A 52 -15.94 -16.34 6.17
N MET A 53 -15.79 -15.07 6.59
CA MET A 53 -15.05 -14.05 5.84
C MET A 53 -13.55 -14.32 5.73
N THR A 54 -12.99 -15.21 6.55
CA THR A 54 -11.57 -15.59 6.52
C THR A 54 -11.14 -16.04 5.12
N GLN A 55 -11.96 -16.87 4.46
CA GLN A 55 -11.66 -17.33 3.11
C GLN A 55 -11.65 -16.18 2.08
N VAL A 56 -12.53 -15.18 2.26
CA VAL A 56 -12.63 -14.01 1.37
C VAL A 56 -11.38 -13.13 1.52
N PHE A 57 -10.98 -12.81 2.75
CA PHE A 57 -9.76 -12.05 3.03
C PHE A 57 -8.52 -12.76 2.52
N THR A 58 -8.42 -14.07 2.77
CA THR A 58 -7.27 -14.88 2.35
C THR A 58 -7.15 -14.90 0.83
N MET A 59 -8.24 -15.20 0.12
CA MET A 59 -8.23 -15.26 -1.34
C MET A 59 -7.90 -13.90 -1.96
N GLN A 60 -8.41 -12.79 -1.39
CA GLN A 60 -8.03 -11.44 -1.83
C GLN A 60 -6.53 -11.20 -1.68
N GLN A 61 -5.96 -11.52 -0.53
CA GLN A 61 -4.53 -11.33 -0.27
C GLN A 61 -3.65 -12.23 -1.16
N VAL A 62 -4.07 -13.47 -1.41
CA VAL A 62 -3.41 -14.36 -2.38
C VAL A 62 -3.45 -13.76 -3.78
N GLY A 63 -4.62 -13.29 -4.22
CA GLY A 63 -4.77 -12.60 -5.49
C GLY A 63 -3.84 -11.39 -5.61
N MET A 64 -3.81 -10.55 -4.58
CA MET A 64 -2.91 -9.38 -4.52
C MET A 64 -1.43 -9.78 -4.58
N ALA A 65 -1.04 -10.86 -3.91
CA ALA A 65 0.34 -11.36 -3.98
C ALA A 65 0.69 -11.82 -5.40
N VAL A 66 -0.17 -12.61 -6.03
CA VAL A 66 0.00 -13.06 -7.42
C VAL A 66 0.07 -11.87 -8.39
N GLY A 67 -0.84 -10.91 -8.25
CA GLY A 67 -0.90 -9.73 -9.12
C GLY A 67 0.33 -8.85 -9.01
N ALA A 68 0.91 -8.72 -7.82
CA ALA A 68 2.14 -7.95 -7.61
C ALA A 68 3.37 -8.51 -8.36
N PHE A 69 3.38 -9.81 -8.67
CA PHE A 69 4.42 -10.43 -9.50
C PHE A 69 4.08 -10.39 -10.99
N LEU A 70 2.81 -10.55 -11.36
CA LEU A 70 2.40 -10.68 -12.77
C LEU A 70 2.22 -9.32 -13.47
N MET A 71 1.61 -8.35 -12.80
CA MET A 71 1.16 -7.12 -13.45
C MET A 71 2.28 -6.12 -13.78
N PRO A 72 3.32 -5.88 -12.93
CA PRO A 72 4.39 -4.95 -13.27
C PRO A 72 5.16 -5.35 -14.52
N PRO A 73 5.61 -6.61 -14.72
CA PRO A 73 6.23 -7.04 -15.98
C PRO A 73 5.31 -6.87 -17.20
N LEU A 74 3.99 -7.06 -17.01
CA LEU A 74 3.01 -6.84 -18.07
C LEU A 74 2.92 -5.36 -18.44
N ALA A 75 2.93 -4.46 -17.45
CA ALA A 75 2.96 -3.01 -17.66
C ALA A 75 4.26 -2.54 -18.34
N ASP A 76 5.39 -3.20 -18.06
CA ASP A 76 6.66 -2.93 -18.75
C ASP A 76 6.66 -3.41 -20.21
N ARG A 77 5.85 -4.42 -20.54
CA ARG A 77 5.74 -4.94 -21.93
C ARG A 77 4.66 -4.24 -22.75
N TRP A 78 3.47 -4.03 -22.19
CA TRP A 78 2.30 -3.53 -22.92
C TRP A 78 2.11 -2.01 -22.76
N GLY A 79 2.71 -1.42 -21.73
CA GLY A 79 2.55 -0.01 -21.37
C GLY A 79 1.78 0.17 -20.08
N ARG A 80 2.00 1.32 -19.44
CA ARG A 80 1.38 1.63 -18.16
C ARG A 80 -0.12 1.84 -18.30
N LYS A 81 -0.53 2.63 -19.30
CA LYS A 81 -1.94 2.98 -19.55
C LYS A 81 -2.82 1.77 -19.92
N PRO A 82 -2.47 0.90 -20.90
CA PRO A 82 -3.30 -0.25 -21.25
C PRO A 82 -3.49 -1.23 -20.10
N VAL A 83 -2.41 -1.50 -19.33
CA VAL A 83 -2.50 -2.41 -18.19
C VAL A 83 -3.33 -1.80 -17.07
N LEU A 84 -3.20 -0.50 -16.81
CA LEU A 84 -4.03 0.21 -15.83
C LEU A 84 -5.52 0.21 -16.24
N ALA A 85 -5.81 0.42 -17.54
CA ALA A 85 -7.17 0.33 -18.07
C ALA A 85 -7.74 -1.09 -17.93
N LEU A 86 -6.95 -2.13 -18.22
CA LEU A 86 -7.31 -3.53 -17.99
C LEU A 86 -7.64 -3.77 -16.51
N CYS A 87 -6.76 -3.30 -15.61
CA CYS A 87 -6.97 -3.45 -14.17
C CYS A 87 -8.27 -2.80 -13.71
N LEU A 88 -8.53 -1.55 -14.10
CA LEU A 88 -9.78 -0.84 -13.75
C LEU A 88 -11.01 -1.55 -14.30
N THR A 89 -10.95 -2.03 -15.56
CA THR A 89 -12.09 -2.70 -16.20
C THR A 89 -12.42 -4.02 -15.52
N VAL A 90 -11.42 -4.89 -15.34
CA VAL A 90 -11.65 -6.23 -14.77
C VAL A 90 -12.02 -6.12 -13.30
N PHE A 91 -11.30 -5.29 -12.54
CA PHE A 91 -11.60 -5.06 -11.13
C PHE A 91 -13.03 -4.50 -10.95
N GLY A 92 -13.41 -3.47 -11.72
CA GLY A 92 -14.76 -2.89 -11.68
C GLY A 92 -15.85 -3.90 -12.04
N ALA A 93 -15.65 -4.69 -13.11
CA ALA A 93 -16.59 -5.73 -13.52
C ALA A 93 -16.77 -6.81 -12.46
N LEU A 94 -15.67 -7.29 -11.86
CA LEU A 94 -15.73 -8.31 -10.79
C LEU A 94 -16.38 -7.75 -9.52
N SER A 95 -16.19 -6.47 -9.21
CA SER A 95 -16.89 -5.80 -8.11
C SER A 95 -18.40 -5.75 -8.35
N PHE A 96 -18.86 -5.45 -9.57
CA PHE A 96 -20.29 -5.53 -9.90
C PHE A 96 -20.85 -6.96 -9.76
N VAL A 97 -20.12 -7.96 -10.23
CA VAL A 97 -20.54 -9.37 -10.07
C VAL A 97 -20.61 -9.76 -8.61
N ALA A 98 -19.71 -9.24 -7.76
CA ALA A 98 -19.68 -9.52 -6.34
C ALA A 98 -20.94 -9.07 -5.58
N VAL A 99 -21.68 -8.07 -6.10
CA VAL A 99 -22.98 -7.66 -5.56
C VAL A 99 -23.99 -8.82 -5.49
N TYR A 100 -23.92 -9.72 -6.48
CA TYR A 100 -24.84 -10.86 -6.61
C TYR A 100 -24.30 -12.14 -5.98
N SER A 101 -23.28 -12.04 -5.13
CA SER A 101 -22.71 -13.20 -4.45
C SER A 101 -23.74 -13.83 -3.50
N THR A 102 -23.92 -15.14 -3.63
CA THR A 102 -24.85 -15.93 -2.80
C THR A 102 -24.11 -16.85 -1.82
N SER A 103 -22.79 -16.88 -1.87
CA SER A 103 -21.95 -17.69 -0.99
C SER A 103 -20.60 -17.06 -0.74
N PHE A 104 -20.01 -17.37 0.41
CA PHE A 104 -18.64 -16.94 0.75
C PHE A 104 -17.60 -17.44 -0.24
N THR A 105 -17.77 -18.67 -0.75
CA THR A 105 -16.85 -19.24 -1.75
C THR A 105 -16.89 -18.47 -3.06
N MET A 106 -18.08 -18.10 -3.56
CA MET A 106 -18.22 -17.26 -4.74
C MET A 106 -17.54 -15.91 -4.52
N LEU A 107 -17.84 -15.25 -3.40
CA LEU A 107 -17.25 -13.96 -3.06
C LEU A 107 -15.72 -14.06 -2.92
N ALA A 108 -15.20 -15.13 -2.30
CA ALA A 108 -13.77 -15.38 -2.16
C ALA A 108 -13.05 -15.49 -3.51
N TRP A 109 -13.61 -16.24 -4.46
CA TRP A 109 -13.02 -16.34 -5.80
C TRP A 109 -13.09 -15.03 -6.57
N LEU A 110 -14.20 -14.30 -6.50
CA LEU A 110 -14.33 -12.99 -7.13
C LEU A 110 -13.32 -12.00 -6.54
N ARG A 111 -13.16 -11.96 -5.22
CA ARG A 111 -12.16 -11.11 -4.55
C ARG A 111 -10.72 -11.56 -4.80
N GLY A 112 -10.48 -12.86 -4.91
CA GLY A 112 -9.17 -13.42 -5.28
C GLY A 112 -8.75 -12.99 -6.68
N VAL A 113 -9.61 -13.18 -7.67
CA VAL A 113 -9.32 -12.77 -9.06
C VAL A 113 -9.21 -11.25 -9.17
N SER A 114 -10.13 -10.49 -8.54
CA SER A 114 -10.06 -9.02 -8.55
C SER A 114 -8.78 -8.51 -7.89
N GLY A 115 -8.29 -9.19 -6.83
CA GLY A 115 -7.05 -8.87 -6.13
C GLY A 115 -5.81 -8.86 -7.04
N ILE A 116 -5.78 -9.74 -8.06
CA ILE A 116 -4.69 -9.79 -9.04
C ILE A 116 -4.57 -8.45 -9.77
N PHE A 117 -5.68 -7.89 -10.23
CA PHE A 117 -5.72 -6.63 -10.97
C PHE A 117 -5.60 -5.42 -10.06
N PHE A 118 -6.22 -5.50 -8.88
CA PHE A 118 -6.20 -4.47 -7.86
C PHE A 118 -4.78 -4.12 -7.39
N SER A 119 -3.96 -5.11 -7.07
CA SER A 119 -2.62 -4.92 -6.51
C SER A 119 -1.66 -4.11 -7.37
N ALA A 120 -1.97 -3.96 -8.67
CA ALA A 120 -1.15 -3.29 -9.64
C ALA A 120 -1.53 -1.81 -9.84
N MET A 121 -2.73 -1.40 -9.44
CA MET A 121 -3.24 -0.05 -9.74
C MET A 121 -2.35 1.03 -9.12
N LEU A 122 -2.05 0.93 -7.83
CA LEU A 122 -1.20 1.89 -7.13
C LEU A 122 0.21 2.01 -7.74
N PRO A 123 1.01 0.92 -7.87
CA PRO A 123 2.37 1.06 -8.38
C PRO A 123 2.42 1.51 -9.84
N ILE A 124 1.48 1.08 -10.70
CA ILE A 124 1.45 1.48 -12.12
C ILE A 124 1.01 2.95 -12.25
N ALA A 125 0.01 3.40 -11.47
CA ALA A 125 -0.41 4.80 -11.47
C ALA A 125 0.70 5.74 -10.99
N LEU A 126 1.41 5.38 -9.92
CA LEU A 126 2.58 6.14 -9.45
C LEU A 126 3.73 6.13 -10.45
N ALA A 127 3.98 5.01 -11.13
CA ALA A 127 4.97 4.94 -12.19
C ALA A 127 4.62 5.89 -13.34
N LEU A 128 3.37 5.83 -13.85
CA LEU A 128 2.90 6.71 -14.90
C LEU A 128 3.02 8.19 -14.49
N LEU A 129 2.60 8.54 -13.28
CA LEU A 129 2.69 9.90 -12.73
C LEU A 129 4.15 10.37 -12.65
N SER A 130 5.05 9.52 -12.12
CA SER A 130 6.46 9.86 -11.94
C SER A 130 7.21 10.01 -13.26
N GLU A 131 6.86 9.23 -14.28
CA GLU A 131 7.49 9.25 -15.60
C GLU A 131 7.12 10.50 -16.43
N MET A 132 5.95 11.08 -16.16
CA MET A 132 5.40 12.21 -16.91
C MET A 132 5.53 13.56 -16.17
N THR A 133 5.98 13.56 -14.90
CA THR A 133 6.09 14.76 -14.07
C THR A 133 7.54 15.24 -14.00
N PRO A 134 7.85 16.57 -14.13
CA PRO A 134 9.17 17.14 -13.94
C PRO A 134 9.77 16.81 -12.56
N ARG A 135 11.07 16.52 -12.49
CA ARG A 135 11.76 16.11 -11.25
C ARG A 135 11.51 17.05 -10.08
N ARG A 136 11.53 18.37 -10.33
CA ARG A 136 11.34 19.40 -9.30
C ARG A 136 9.98 19.35 -8.61
N ARG A 137 8.95 18.74 -9.23
CA ARG A 137 7.57 18.65 -8.68
C ARG A 137 7.09 17.20 -8.48
N ARG A 138 7.90 16.23 -8.88
CA ARG A 138 7.55 14.80 -8.83
C ARG A 138 7.17 14.35 -7.42
N ALA A 139 7.98 14.71 -6.42
CA ALA A 139 7.71 14.35 -5.03
C ALA A 139 6.37 14.92 -4.54
N LEU A 140 6.08 16.18 -4.85
CA LEU A 140 4.81 16.82 -4.49
C LEU A 140 3.62 16.12 -5.14
N PHE A 141 3.69 15.81 -6.44
CA PHE A 141 2.62 15.14 -7.18
C PHE A 141 2.35 13.74 -6.64
N MET A 142 3.40 12.97 -6.37
CA MET A 142 3.29 11.65 -5.77
C MET A 142 2.69 11.71 -4.35
N SER A 143 3.08 12.71 -3.55
CA SER A 143 2.51 12.91 -2.21
C SER A 143 1.02 13.25 -2.26
N ILE A 144 0.60 14.13 -3.17
CA ILE A 144 -0.83 14.47 -3.36
C ILE A 144 -1.63 13.20 -3.73
N ALA A 145 -1.13 12.42 -4.67
CA ALA A 145 -1.78 11.18 -5.09
C ALA A 145 -1.88 10.16 -3.93
N LEU A 146 -0.85 10.03 -3.10
CA LEU A 146 -0.86 9.17 -1.90
C LEU A 146 -1.81 9.68 -0.80
N VAL A 147 -1.99 10.99 -0.67
CA VAL A 147 -3.03 11.56 0.22
C VAL A 147 -4.41 11.14 -0.26
N CYS A 148 -4.65 11.09 -1.57
CA CYS A 148 -5.93 10.62 -2.11
C CYS A 148 -6.17 9.12 -1.85
N PHE A 149 -5.12 8.28 -1.78
CA PHE A 149 -5.25 6.90 -1.30
C PHE A 149 -5.79 6.85 0.14
N SER A 150 -5.24 7.68 1.04
CA SER A 150 -5.77 7.82 2.40
C SER A 150 -7.22 8.36 2.41
N GLY A 151 -7.54 9.28 1.47
CA GLY A 151 -8.89 9.77 1.23
C GLY A 151 -9.87 8.64 0.86
N GLY A 152 -9.44 7.66 0.07
CA GLY A 152 -10.23 6.47 -0.26
C GLY A 152 -10.58 5.63 0.97
N ASN A 153 -9.62 5.44 1.86
CA ASN A 153 -9.87 4.78 3.15
C ASN A 153 -10.90 5.54 4.00
N LEU A 154 -10.82 6.88 4.08
CA LEU A 154 -11.85 7.71 4.73
C LEU A 154 -13.21 7.56 4.03
N GLY A 155 -13.23 7.55 2.70
CA GLY A 155 -14.43 7.33 1.89
C GLY A 155 -15.12 5.99 2.18
N SER A 156 -14.34 4.91 2.36
CA SER A 156 -14.90 3.62 2.77
C SER A 156 -15.48 3.64 4.19
N GLY A 157 -14.88 4.39 5.11
CA GLY A 157 -15.43 4.62 6.45
C GLY A 157 -16.73 5.41 6.40
N ALA A 158 -16.77 6.48 5.61
CA ALA A 158 -17.96 7.30 5.39
C ALA A 158 -19.12 6.46 4.79
N MET A 159 -18.83 5.64 3.78
CA MET A 159 -19.79 4.71 3.19
C MET A 159 -20.36 3.77 4.25
N THR A 160 -19.50 3.14 5.06
CA THR A 160 -19.93 2.23 6.13
C THR A 160 -20.78 2.96 7.17
N ALA A 161 -20.37 4.17 7.60
CA ALA A 161 -21.05 4.92 8.64
C ALA A 161 -22.45 5.44 8.25
N TRP A 162 -22.68 5.74 6.97
CA TRP A 162 -23.90 6.44 6.54
C TRP A 162 -24.74 5.69 5.51
N LEU A 163 -24.17 4.76 4.77
CA LEU A 163 -24.90 4.07 3.69
C LEU A 163 -25.15 2.58 4.01
N LEU A 164 -24.32 1.95 4.82
CA LEU A 164 -24.42 0.50 5.08
C LEU A 164 -25.78 0.12 5.67
N GLY A 165 -26.27 0.84 6.68
CA GLY A 165 -27.54 0.53 7.36
C GLY A 165 -28.78 0.68 6.47
N SER A 166 -28.73 1.59 5.46
CA SER A 166 -29.90 1.83 4.59
C SER A 166 -29.85 1.06 3.27
N TRP A 167 -28.66 0.73 2.75
CA TRP A 167 -28.47 0.11 1.43
C TRP A 167 -27.91 -1.32 1.49
N GLY A 168 -27.59 -1.79 2.69
CA GLY A 168 -26.94 -3.09 2.89
C GLY A 168 -25.48 -3.13 2.44
N TRP A 169 -24.84 -4.29 2.63
CA TRP A 169 -23.42 -4.48 2.29
C TRP A 169 -23.12 -4.37 0.78
N GLN A 170 -24.11 -4.57 -0.06
CA GLN A 170 -24.01 -4.51 -1.51
C GLN A 170 -23.55 -3.14 -2.00
N ILE A 171 -23.89 -2.05 -1.29
CA ILE A 171 -23.50 -0.68 -1.67
C ILE A 171 -21.98 -0.51 -1.83
N ALA A 172 -21.21 -1.21 -1.01
CA ALA A 172 -19.75 -1.17 -1.07
C ALA A 172 -19.22 -1.71 -2.40
N PHE A 173 -19.81 -2.80 -2.88
CA PHE A 173 -19.45 -3.41 -4.16
C PHE A 173 -20.00 -2.62 -5.36
N TRP A 174 -21.17 -1.98 -5.23
CA TRP A 174 -21.68 -1.04 -6.21
C TRP A 174 -20.72 0.13 -6.42
N LEU A 175 -20.28 0.76 -5.32
CA LEU A 175 -19.30 1.85 -5.39
C LEU A 175 -17.94 1.35 -5.90
N GLY A 176 -17.47 0.19 -5.43
CA GLY A 176 -16.25 -0.45 -5.91
C GLY A 176 -16.26 -0.78 -7.40
N GLY A 177 -17.44 -1.01 -7.98
CA GLY A 177 -17.63 -1.20 -9.42
C GLY A 177 -17.75 0.11 -10.20
N ILE A 178 -18.61 1.04 -9.76
CA ILE A 178 -18.90 2.30 -10.44
C ILE A 178 -17.66 3.19 -10.54
N LEU A 179 -16.90 3.36 -9.44
CA LEU A 179 -15.75 4.26 -9.40
C LEU A 179 -14.67 3.94 -10.44
N PRO A 180 -14.23 2.67 -10.65
CA PRO A 180 -13.29 2.32 -11.71
C PRO A 180 -13.82 2.65 -13.12
N PHE A 181 -15.11 2.39 -13.38
CA PHE A 181 -15.72 2.70 -14.67
C PHE A 181 -15.83 4.21 -14.92
N LEU A 182 -16.00 5.03 -13.88
CA LEU A 182 -15.93 6.49 -14.00
C LEU A 182 -14.51 6.99 -14.23
N ALA A 183 -13.50 6.31 -13.67
CA ALA A 183 -12.10 6.66 -13.87
C ALA A 183 -11.56 6.25 -15.25
N LEU A 184 -12.13 5.21 -15.87
CA LEU A 184 -11.64 4.65 -17.14
C LEU A 184 -11.69 5.65 -18.31
N PRO A 185 -12.78 6.38 -18.59
CA PRO A 185 -12.81 7.41 -19.64
C PRO A 185 -11.76 8.50 -19.41
N LEU A 186 -11.57 8.92 -18.16
CA LEU A 186 -10.57 9.92 -17.79
C LEU A 186 -9.16 9.41 -18.09
N LEU A 187 -8.85 8.15 -17.73
CA LEU A 187 -7.57 7.51 -18.05
C LEU A 187 -7.35 7.44 -19.57
N LEU A 188 -8.38 7.18 -20.37
CA LEU A 188 -8.26 7.10 -21.83
C LEU A 188 -7.88 8.44 -22.45
N MET A 189 -8.15 9.58 -21.81
CA MET A 189 -7.75 10.92 -22.26
C MET A 189 -6.24 11.18 -22.10
N VAL A 190 -5.58 10.49 -21.15
CA VAL A 190 -4.13 10.63 -20.91
C VAL A 190 -3.35 9.86 -21.96
N PRO A 191 -2.25 10.42 -22.53
CA PRO A 191 -1.36 9.67 -23.41
C PRO A 191 -0.57 8.61 -22.63
N GLU A 192 -0.07 7.58 -23.36
CA GLU A 192 0.89 6.62 -22.78
C GLU A 192 2.19 7.30 -22.39
N SER A 193 2.89 6.74 -21.42
CA SER A 193 4.21 7.21 -20.97
C SER A 193 5.20 7.38 -22.14
N VAL A 194 5.72 8.60 -22.29
CA VAL A 194 6.72 8.90 -23.31
C VAL A 194 8.02 8.13 -23.05
N PRO A 195 8.57 8.09 -21.82
CA PRO A 195 9.71 7.24 -21.50
C PRO A 195 9.54 5.77 -21.89
N PHE A 196 8.35 5.20 -21.68
CA PHE A 196 8.05 3.83 -22.10
C PHE A 196 8.13 3.66 -23.62
N ARG A 197 7.55 4.57 -24.40
CA ARG A 197 7.59 4.52 -25.87
C ARG A 197 9.01 4.61 -26.40
N VAL A 198 9.80 5.54 -25.87
CA VAL A 198 11.22 5.73 -26.26
C VAL A 198 12.06 4.50 -25.95
N GLN A 199 11.83 3.83 -24.81
CA GLN A 199 12.54 2.60 -24.44
C GLN A 199 12.20 1.43 -25.37
N ARG A 200 10.95 1.35 -25.83
CA ARG A 200 10.48 0.25 -26.69
C ARG A 200 10.89 0.42 -28.14
N ASN A 201 10.74 1.62 -28.67
CA ASN A 201 11.15 1.99 -30.02
C ASN A 201 11.51 3.48 -30.06
N PRO A 202 12.82 3.83 -30.10
CA PRO A 202 13.28 5.21 -30.17
C PRO A 202 12.78 5.99 -31.40
N GLN A 203 12.36 5.29 -32.46
CA GLN A 203 11.86 5.84 -33.73
C GLN A 203 10.33 5.73 -33.88
N ASP A 204 9.57 5.43 -32.79
CA ASP A 204 8.10 5.31 -32.86
C ASP A 204 7.49 6.64 -33.34
N PRO A 205 6.78 6.64 -34.50
CA PRO A 205 6.15 7.85 -35.07
C PRO A 205 5.11 8.50 -34.16
N LYS A 206 4.65 7.78 -33.14
CA LYS A 206 3.71 8.31 -32.13
C LYS A 206 4.42 9.16 -31.05
N ILE A 207 5.75 9.10 -30.92
CA ILE A 207 6.48 9.90 -29.94
C ILE A 207 6.32 11.40 -30.20
N PRO A 208 6.61 11.92 -31.43
CA PRO A 208 6.40 13.34 -31.75
C PRO A 208 4.96 13.79 -31.52
N ALA A 209 3.99 12.99 -31.93
CA ALA A 209 2.58 13.28 -31.71
C ALA A 209 2.20 13.33 -30.22
N THR A 210 2.81 12.46 -29.40
CA THR A 210 2.59 12.45 -27.95
C THR A 210 3.24 13.67 -27.31
N ILE A 211 4.49 14.00 -27.72
CA ILE A 211 5.20 15.19 -27.24
C ILE A 211 4.45 16.46 -27.63
N GLY A 212 4.00 16.60 -28.89
CA GLY A 212 3.21 17.74 -29.34
C GLY A 212 1.86 17.88 -28.64
N ARG A 213 1.27 16.76 -28.20
CA ARG A 213 0.10 16.80 -27.29
C ARG A 213 0.46 17.28 -25.89
N ILE A 214 1.65 17.01 -25.41
CA ILE A 214 2.14 17.40 -24.08
C ILE A 214 2.65 18.84 -24.12
N ASP A 215 3.38 19.21 -25.14
CA ASP A 215 3.91 20.56 -25.38
C ASP A 215 3.72 20.99 -26.83
N PRO A 216 2.69 21.80 -27.11
CA PRO A 216 2.42 22.30 -28.46
C PRO A 216 3.54 23.20 -29.04
N LEU A 217 4.43 23.73 -28.19
CA LEU A 217 5.53 24.63 -28.59
C LEU A 217 6.84 23.87 -28.84
N ALA A 218 6.88 22.54 -28.59
CA ALA A 218 8.07 21.74 -28.82
C ALA A 218 8.45 21.70 -30.31
N LYS A 219 9.61 22.23 -30.64
CA LYS A 219 10.17 22.17 -31.99
C LYS A 219 10.75 20.79 -32.25
N LEU A 220 9.97 19.89 -32.86
CA LEU A 220 10.36 18.50 -33.14
C LEU A 220 10.73 18.26 -34.61
N GLN A 221 10.78 19.33 -35.44
CA GLN A 221 11.11 19.20 -36.85
C GLN A 221 12.56 18.70 -37.01
N GLY A 222 12.75 17.58 -37.72
CA GLY A 222 14.07 17.00 -37.99
C GLY A 222 14.58 16.03 -36.93
N VAL A 223 13.84 15.77 -35.84
CA VAL A 223 14.26 14.78 -34.82
C VAL A 223 13.89 13.37 -35.31
N ILE A 224 14.93 12.54 -35.57
CA ILE A 224 14.77 11.18 -36.10
C ILE A 224 14.77 10.15 -34.99
N GLU A 225 15.48 10.41 -33.89
CA GLU A 225 15.59 9.47 -32.77
C GLU A 225 15.50 10.17 -31.40
N PHE A 226 14.87 9.47 -30.44
CA PHE A 226 14.72 9.92 -29.07
C PHE A 226 15.51 9.01 -28.12
N HIS A 227 16.41 9.57 -27.32
CA HIS A 227 17.20 8.84 -26.34
C HIS A 227 16.85 9.27 -24.91
N MET A 228 16.86 8.33 -23.97
CA MET A 228 16.57 8.59 -22.55
C MET A 228 17.74 9.27 -21.80
N GLY A 229 18.90 9.49 -22.46
CA GLY A 229 20.13 9.95 -21.81
C GLY A 229 20.87 8.83 -21.07
N GLU A 230 22.17 9.06 -20.77
CA GLU A 230 23.04 8.03 -20.18
C GLU A 230 22.71 7.60 -18.73
N ALA A 231 21.76 8.25 -18.08
CA ALA A 231 21.45 8.05 -16.66
C ALA A 231 20.80 6.68 -16.32
N ARG A 232 20.62 5.80 -17.29
CA ARG A 232 20.14 4.42 -17.11
C ARG A 232 20.98 3.39 -17.85
N LYS A 233 22.31 3.54 -17.83
CA LYS A 233 23.16 2.34 -18.00
C LYS A 233 22.75 1.40 -16.86
N ALA A 234 22.30 0.21 -17.24
CA ALA A 234 21.83 -0.82 -16.36
C ALA A 234 22.69 -0.87 -15.09
N VAL A 235 22.11 -0.49 -13.97
CA VAL A 235 22.60 -0.94 -12.68
C VAL A 235 22.61 -2.46 -12.83
N GLN A 236 23.79 -3.03 -12.95
CA GLN A 236 24.00 -4.46 -13.07
C GLN A 236 23.33 -5.05 -11.82
N GLN A 237 22.15 -5.61 -11.99
CA GLN A 237 21.36 -6.12 -10.87
C GLN A 237 22.17 -7.26 -10.27
N SER A 238 22.78 -6.98 -9.13
CA SER A 238 23.32 -8.04 -8.28
C SER A 238 22.19 -9.00 -8.01
N GLY A 239 22.35 -10.27 -8.36
CA GLY A 239 21.27 -11.25 -8.19
C GLY A 239 20.78 -11.29 -6.73
N PRO A 240 19.58 -11.82 -6.45
CA PRO A 240 19.00 -11.89 -5.09
C PRO A 240 19.94 -12.50 -4.05
N MET A 241 20.85 -13.37 -4.47
CA MET A 241 21.86 -14.02 -3.62
C MET A 241 22.86 -13.03 -3.00
N ALA A 242 23.13 -11.89 -3.63
CA ALA A 242 24.08 -10.90 -3.10
C ALA A 242 23.60 -10.28 -1.78
N MET A 243 22.28 -10.26 -1.51
CA MET A 243 21.71 -9.79 -0.25
C MET A 243 22.00 -10.71 0.93
N PHE A 244 22.38 -11.97 0.69
CA PHE A 244 22.77 -12.94 1.73
C PHE A 244 24.27 -12.97 1.97
N GLY A 245 25.05 -12.05 1.37
CA GLY A 245 26.45 -11.87 1.69
C GLY A 245 26.66 -11.51 3.17
N PRO A 246 27.84 -11.78 3.76
CA PRO A 246 28.11 -11.64 5.20
C PRO A 246 27.70 -10.27 5.76
N ARG A 247 27.85 -9.21 4.98
CA ARG A 247 27.54 -7.81 5.36
C ARG A 247 26.06 -7.54 5.46
N TYR A 248 25.22 -8.13 4.59
CA TYR A 248 23.80 -7.76 4.46
C TYR A 248 22.84 -8.84 4.94
N ARG A 249 23.32 -10.07 5.20
CA ARG A 249 22.49 -11.21 5.59
C ARG A 249 21.58 -10.93 6.78
N LEU A 250 22.15 -10.43 7.87
CA LEU A 250 21.38 -10.17 9.09
C LEU A 250 20.37 -9.04 8.86
N GLN A 251 20.80 -7.96 8.20
CA GLN A 251 19.90 -6.86 7.81
C GLN A 251 18.74 -7.34 6.95
N THR A 252 19.00 -8.19 5.95
CA THR A 252 17.97 -8.74 5.05
C THR A 252 16.97 -9.57 5.84
N ILE A 253 17.42 -10.48 6.69
CA ILE A 253 16.53 -11.33 7.50
C ILE A 253 15.68 -10.47 8.44
N ILE A 254 16.29 -9.52 9.15
CA ILE A 254 15.59 -8.64 10.09
C ILE A 254 14.52 -7.81 9.34
N LEU A 255 14.86 -7.19 8.19
CA LEU A 255 13.89 -6.41 7.43
C LEU A 255 12.75 -7.26 6.88
N TRP A 256 13.03 -8.49 6.44
CA TRP A 256 11.98 -9.42 6.00
C TRP A 256 11.05 -9.80 7.14
N CYS A 257 11.60 -10.17 8.31
CA CYS A 257 10.80 -10.48 9.49
C CYS A 257 9.99 -9.26 9.96
N ALA A 258 10.60 -8.07 9.97
CA ALA A 258 9.93 -6.84 10.37
C ALA A 258 8.79 -6.49 9.40
N CYS A 259 9.00 -6.59 8.08
CA CYS A 259 7.93 -6.38 7.09
C CYS A 259 6.83 -7.43 7.19
N PHE A 260 7.18 -8.71 7.37
CA PHE A 260 6.22 -9.79 7.57
C PHE A 260 5.29 -9.52 8.76
N LEU A 261 5.88 -9.19 9.92
CA LEU A 261 5.13 -8.94 11.14
C LEU A 261 4.32 -7.63 11.06
N ALA A 262 4.92 -6.54 10.61
CA ALA A 262 4.26 -5.23 10.58
C ALA A 262 3.14 -5.16 9.55
N LEU A 263 3.36 -5.60 8.29
CA LEU A 263 2.33 -5.63 7.27
C LEU A 263 1.27 -6.70 7.54
N GLY A 264 1.67 -7.83 8.14
CA GLY A 264 0.73 -8.84 8.63
C GLY A 264 -0.21 -8.28 9.67
N ASN A 265 0.32 -7.55 10.65
CA ASN A 265 -0.47 -6.92 11.71
C ASN A 265 -1.42 -5.84 11.17
N ILE A 266 -0.95 -5.01 10.22
CA ILE A 266 -1.82 -4.06 9.49
C ILE A 266 -2.97 -4.80 8.82
N ALA A 267 -2.69 -5.87 8.08
CA ALA A 267 -3.70 -6.63 7.36
C ALA A 267 -4.70 -7.31 8.30
N LEU A 268 -4.23 -7.85 9.43
CA LEU A 268 -5.11 -8.44 10.45
C LEU A 268 -6.09 -7.40 10.99
N LEU A 269 -5.57 -6.29 11.51
CA LEU A 269 -6.40 -5.27 12.14
C LEU A 269 -7.29 -4.54 11.11
N ALA A 270 -6.82 -4.29 9.89
CA ALA A 270 -7.63 -3.69 8.85
C ALA A 270 -8.86 -4.55 8.48
N ASN A 271 -8.70 -5.88 8.49
CA ASN A 271 -9.77 -6.81 8.13
C ASN A 271 -10.65 -7.20 9.33
N TRP A 272 -10.07 -7.39 10.50
CA TRP A 272 -10.77 -8.01 11.63
C TRP A 272 -11.13 -7.07 12.77
N LEU A 273 -10.45 -5.93 12.94
CA LEU A 273 -10.74 -5.01 14.04
C LEU A 273 -12.19 -4.52 14.03
N PRO A 274 -12.82 -4.16 12.88
CA PRO A 274 -14.24 -3.81 12.86
C PRO A 274 -15.13 -4.95 13.37
N THR A 275 -14.88 -6.17 12.93
CA THR A 275 -15.61 -7.37 13.35
C THR A 275 -15.43 -7.66 14.85
N TYR A 276 -14.17 -7.57 15.34
CA TYR A 276 -13.90 -7.77 16.77
C TYR A 276 -14.62 -6.76 17.64
N MET A 277 -14.68 -5.49 17.21
CA MET A 277 -15.38 -4.44 17.95
C MET A 277 -16.90 -4.67 17.95
N GLN A 278 -17.45 -5.12 16.84
CA GLN A 278 -18.88 -5.44 16.77
C GLN A 278 -19.24 -6.68 17.58
N GLU A 279 -18.54 -7.80 17.38
CA GLU A 279 -18.90 -9.11 17.95
C GLU A 279 -18.51 -9.25 19.42
N LEU A 280 -17.37 -8.68 19.82
CA LEU A 280 -16.79 -8.85 21.15
C LEU A 280 -16.82 -7.56 21.96
N GLY A 281 -16.72 -6.40 21.31
CA GLY A 281 -16.74 -5.09 21.95
C GLY A 281 -18.12 -4.46 22.04
N ASN A 282 -19.15 -5.06 21.44
CA ASN A 282 -20.53 -4.55 21.39
C ASN A 282 -20.63 -3.11 20.86
N VAL A 283 -19.79 -2.72 19.92
CA VAL A 283 -19.80 -1.41 19.25
C VAL A 283 -20.45 -1.55 17.88
N PRO A 284 -21.55 -0.86 17.57
CA PRO A 284 -22.16 -0.90 16.23
C PRO A 284 -21.15 -0.54 15.14
N ILE A 285 -21.20 -1.26 14.02
CA ILE A 285 -20.20 -1.10 12.94
C ILE A 285 -20.19 0.32 12.37
N GLU A 286 -21.36 0.97 12.27
CA GLU A 286 -21.48 2.33 11.76
C GLU A 286 -20.83 3.35 12.71
N GLU A 287 -20.93 3.15 14.00
CA GLU A 287 -20.28 3.99 15.01
C GLU A 287 -18.79 3.75 15.02
N PHE A 288 -18.36 2.49 15.01
CA PHE A 288 -16.95 2.14 14.93
C PHE A 288 -16.29 2.69 13.65
N ALA A 289 -17.01 2.67 12.52
CA ALA A 289 -16.50 3.25 11.26
C ALA A 289 -16.20 4.75 11.39
N LYS A 290 -17.02 5.53 12.13
CA LYS A 290 -16.77 6.95 12.44
C LYS A 290 -15.49 7.11 13.28
N HIS A 291 -15.30 6.28 14.30
CA HIS A 291 -14.08 6.29 15.12
C HIS A 291 -12.83 5.95 14.29
N MET A 292 -12.92 4.96 13.41
CA MET A 292 -11.84 4.61 12.49
C MET A 292 -11.48 5.76 11.54
N MET A 293 -12.45 6.55 11.06
CA MET A 293 -12.16 7.73 10.23
C MET A 293 -11.28 8.75 10.97
N ILE A 294 -11.55 8.97 12.26
CA ILE A 294 -10.70 9.85 13.10
C ILE A 294 -9.31 9.21 13.28
N GLY A 295 -9.25 7.90 13.52
CA GLY A 295 -8.01 7.15 13.67
C GLY A 295 -7.05 7.31 12.48
N PHE A 296 -7.57 7.32 11.25
CA PHE A 296 -6.75 7.43 10.03
C PHE A 296 -6.03 8.78 9.88
N VAL A 297 -6.52 9.85 10.49
CA VAL A 297 -5.78 11.12 10.56
C VAL A 297 -4.44 10.92 11.26
N GLY A 298 -4.42 10.06 12.30
CA GLY A 298 -3.19 9.65 12.98
C GLY A 298 -2.15 9.05 12.02
N GLY A 299 -2.54 8.15 11.12
CA GLY A 299 -1.63 7.52 10.17
C GLY A 299 -0.93 8.49 9.23
N ALA A 300 -1.67 9.48 8.70
CA ALA A 300 -1.10 10.53 7.86
C ALA A 300 -0.06 11.37 8.64
N LEU A 301 -0.41 11.78 9.86
CA LEU A 301 0.50 12.50 10.74
C LEU A 301 1.72 11.66 11.12
N GLY A 302 1.54 10.36 11.38
CA GLY A 302 2.62 9.43 11.71
C GLY A 302 3.66 9.32 10.59
N THR A 303 3.19 9.23 9.34
CA THR A 303 4.08 9.21 8.17
C THR A 303 4.92 10.47 8.05
N LEU A 304 4.30 11.64 8.19
CA LEU A 304 4.99 12.94 8.09
C LEU A 304 6.00 13.13 9.21
N THR A 305 5.60 12.83 10.44
CA THR A 305 6.48 12.98 11.61
C THR A 305 7.61 11.96 11.60
N MET A 306 7.38 10.71 11.16
CA MET A 306 8.44 9.73 11.00
C MET A 306 9.51 10.22 10.04
N GLY A 307 9.12 10.68 8.83
CA GLY A 307 10.07 11.22 7.86
C GLY A 307 10.89 12.38 8.43
N TRP A 308 10.26 13.33 9.10
CA TRP A 308 10.93 14.48 9.70
C TRP A 308 11.87 14.12 10.88
N LEU A 309 11.47 13.15 11.71
CA LEU A 309 12.25 12.71 12.88
C LEU A 309 13.43 11.83 12.48
N MET A 310 13.32 11.02 11.42
CA MET A 310 14.42 10.13 10.98
C MET A 310 15.69 10.90 10.58
N ASP A 311 15.55 12.15 10.13
CA ASP A 311 16.69 13.00 9.79
C ASP A 311 17.39 13.61 11.03
N ARG A 312 16.76 13.54 12.22
CA ARG A 312 17.21 14.26 13.44
C ARG A 312 17.61 13.35 14.59
N VAL A 313 17.01 12.16 14.65
CA VAL A 313 17.24 11.17 15.70
C VAL A 313 17.70 9.84 15.12
N ASN A 314 18.23 8.98 15.98
CA ASN A 314 18.63 7.64 15.55
C ASN A 314 17.42 6.87 15.00
N PRO A 315 17.40 6.49 13.71
CA PRO A 315 16.24 5.89 13.08
C PRO A 315 15.84 4.55 13.69
N TYR A 316 16.80 3.77 14.18
CA TYR A 316 16.53 2.45 14.79
C TYR A 316 15.79 2.59 16.12
N ILE A 317 16.21 3.55 16.95
CA ILE A 317 15.54 3.82 18.23
C ILE A 317 14.15 4.42 17.98
N LEU A 318 14.05 5.35 17.04
CA LEU A 318 12.79 5.99 16.69
C LEU A 318 11.73 4.98 16.24
N ILE A 319 12.08 4.10 15.31
CA ILE A 319 11.15 3.08 14.80
C ILE A 319 10.78 2.11 15.92
N ALA A 320 11.73 1.69 16.75
CA ALA A 320 11.44 0.81 17.88
C ALA A 320 10.47 1.46 18.87
N VAL A 321 10.64 2.73 19.20
CA VAL A 321 9.70 3.49 20.06
C VAL A 321 8.31 3.54 19.45
N PHE A 322 8.20 3.80 18.14
CA PHE A 322 6.91 3.78 17.45
C PHE A 322 6.21 2.42 17.61
N PHE A 323 6.91 1.31 17.38
CA PHE A 323 6.31 -0.02 17.52
C PHE A 323 6.02 -0.43 18.97
N LEU A 324 6.76 0.09 19.95
CA LEU A 324 6.43 -0.13 21.38
C LEU A 324 5.15 0.62 21.77
N ILE A 325 5.01 1.88 21.32
CA ILE A 325 3.78 2.65 21.56
C ILE A 325 2.61 2.01 20.80
N ASP A 326 2.85 1.52 19.59
CA ASP A 326 1.89 0.76 18.78
C ASP A 326 1.36 -0.47 19.55
N ALA A 327 2.24 -1.26 20.13
CA ALA A 327 1.87 -2.43 20.94
C ALA A 327 1.00 -2.05 22.15
N VAL A 328 1.35 -0.96 22.85
CA VAL A 328 0.56 -0.45 23.98
C VAL A 328 -0.81 0.02 23.51
N ALA A 329 -0.88 0.73 22.39
CA ALA A 329 -2.14 1.21 21.83
C ALA A 329 -3.05 0.05 21.40
N ILE A 330 -2.50 -0.98 20.73
CA ILE A 330 -3.26 -2.19 20.37
C ILE A 330 -3.81 -2.91 21.62
N ALA A 331 -2.97 -3.10 22.62
CA ALA A 331 -3.38 -3.71 23.88
C ALA A 331 -4.48 -2.91 24.57
N ALA A 332 -4.38 -1.57 24.56
CA ALA A 332 -5.38 -0.68 25.12
C ALA A 332 -6.73 -0.78 24.42
N LEU A 333 -6.77 -1.00 23.09
CA LEU A 333 -8.02 -1.21 22.35
C LEU A 333 -8.81 -2.45 22.81
N GLY A 334 -8.15 -3.43 23.43
CA GLY A 334 -8.79 -4.62 23.98
C GLY A 334 -9.44 -4.39 25.35
N ILE A 335 -8.99 -3.39 26.10
CA ILE A 335 -9.41 -3.17 27.49
C ILE A 335 -10.37 -1.97 27.61
N LEU A 336 -10.19 -0.97 26.75
CA LEU A 336 -10.94 0.29 26.83
C LEU A 336 -12.38 0.10 26.35
N PRO A 337 -13.37 0.74 27.02
CA PRO A 337 -14.74 0.72 26.54
C PRO A 337 -14.84 1.31 25.13
N GLY A 338 -15.41 0.54 24.20
CA GLY A 338 -15.62 1.00 22.83
C GLY A 338 -16.45 2.28 22.79
N GLY A 339 -16.06 3.23 21.93
CA GLY A 339 -16.73 4.54 21.81
C GLY A 339 -16.30 5.59 22.83
N SER A 340 -15.53 5.24 23.86
CA SER A 340 -15.00 6.23 24.80
C SER A 340 -13.96 7.15 24.15
N LEU A 341 -13.80 8.38 24.63
CA LEU A 341 -12.78 9.29 24.12
C LEU A 341 -11.37 8.70 24.20
N ILE A 342 -11.07 7.95 25.28
CA ILE A 342 -9.76 7.30 25.47
C ILE A 342 -9.54 6.21 24.41
N PHE A 343 -10.60 5.45 24.05
CA PHE A 343 -10.56 4.46 22.98
C PHE A 343 -10.26 5.12 21.63
N ILE A 344 -10.91 6.24 21.31
CA ILE A 344 -10.65 7.00 20.07
C ILE A 344 -9.22 7.51 20.04
N ILE A 345 -8.69 8.02 21.17
CA ILE A 345 -7.29 8.44 21.29
C ILE A 345 -6.36 7.23 21.04
N ALA A 346 -6.65 6.06 21.60
CA ALA A 346 -5.87 4.85 21.36
C ALA A 346 -5.87 4.43 19.88
N LEU A 347 -7.02 4.55 19.18
CA LEU A 347 -7.12 4.33 17.73
C LEU A 347 -6.23 5.31 16.93
N VAL A 348 -6.22 6.59 17.30
CA VAL A 348 -5.37 7.59 16.65
C VAL A 348 -3.90 7.27 16.88
N ILE A 349 -3.51 6.94 18.11
CA ILE A 349 -2.11 6.59 18.46
C ILE A 349 -1.69 5.31 17.74
N TRP A 350 -2.56 4.28 17.71
CA TRP A 350 -2.30 3.05 16.97
C TRP A 350 -2.01 3.34 15.50
N ASN A 351 -2.91 4.03 14.78
CA ASN A 351 -2.70 4.36 13.37
C ASN A 351 -1.45 5.23 13.14
N TYR A 352 -1.21 6.22 14.03
CA TYR A 352 -0.04 7.08 13.97
C TYR A 352 1.26 6.27 14.06
N CYS A 353 1.35 5.37 15.03
CA CYS A 353 2.55 4.57 15.26
C CYS A 353 2.72 3.46 14.23
N GLN A 354 1.65 2.78 13.87
CA GLN A 354 1.67 1.67 12.90
C GLN A 354 2.10 2.14 11.51
N VAL A 355 1.44 3.18 10.97
CA VAL A 355 1.73 3.69 9.62
C VAL A 355 3.08 4.43 9.60
N GLY A 356 3.37 5.21 10.64
CA GLY A 356 4.67 5.87 10.81
C GLY A 356 5.80 4.86 10.93
N GLY A 357 5.66 3.85 11.78
CA GLY A 357 6.64 2.77 11.94
C GLY A 357 6.90 2.00 10.66
N GLN A 358 5.85 1.65 9.90
CA GLN A 358 5.98 0.99 8.59
C GLN A 358 6.74 1.88 7.58
N THR A 359 6.47 3.18 7.57
CA THR A 359 7.22 4.16 6.76
C THR A 359 8.70 4.16 7.13
N GLY A 360 9.01 4.08 8.44
CA GLY A 360 10.37 3.95 8.94
C GLY A 360 11.07 2.68 8.45
N ILE A 361 10.41 1.52 8.51
CA ILE A 361 10.96 0.25 7.99
C ILE A 361 11.26 0.36 6.49
N ASN A 362 10.33 0.91 5.70
CA ASN A 362 10.50 1.10 4.26
C ASN A 362 11.69 2.03 3.94
N THR A 363 11.88 3.06 4.75
CA THR A 363 13.02 3.98 4.63
C THR A 363 14.33 3.27 4.98
N LEU A 364 14.38 2.47 6.06
CA LEU A 364 15.55 1.65 6.38
C LEU A 364 15.88 0.65 5.27
N ALA A 365 14.87 0.01 4.66
CA ALA A 365 15.07 -0.88 3.52
C ALA A 365 15.64 -0.13 2.31
N THR A 366 15.27 1.14 2.12
CA THR A 366 15.78 1.97 1.03
C THR A 366 17.22 2.42 1.26
N LEU A 367 17.56 2.83 2.48
CA LEU A 367 18.88 3.38 2.82
C LEU A 367 19.91 2.31 3.16
N GLY A 368 19.47 1.14 3.62
CA GLY A 368 20.33 0.07 4.10
C GLY A 368 21.04 -0.75 3.03
N TYR A 369 20.58 -0.66 1.76
CA TYR A 369 21.21 -1.37 0.64
C TYR A 369 21.93 -0.41 -0.31
N PRO A 370 23.07 -0.83 -0.88
CA PRO A 370 23.73 -0.08 -1.94
C PRO A 370 22.82 0.03 -3.18
N PRO A 371 23.02 1.05 -4.06
CA PRO A 371 22.14 1.31 -5.20
C PRO A 371 21.85 0.10 -6.08
N GLU A 372 22.84 -0.79 -6.25
CA GLU A 372 22.78 -1.98 -7.12
C GLU A 372 21.82 -3.05 -6.61
N MET A 373 21.58 -3.11 -5.27
CA MET A 373 20.77 -4.13 -4.61
C MET A 373 19.48 -3.55 -4.02
N ARG A 374 19.33 -2.23 -4.01
CA ARG A 374 18.24 -1.52 -3.31
C ARG A 374 16.85 -1.94 -3.79
N SER A 375 16.65 -2.00 -5.10
CA SER A 375 15.35 -2.40 -5.67
C SER A 375 14.98 -3.84 -5.30
N SER A 376 15.95 -4.76 -5.33
CA SER A 376 15.76 -6.14 -4.92
C SER A 376 15.46 -6.23 -3.42
N GLY A 377 16.23 -5.51 -2.57
CA GLY A 377 16.03 -5.51 -1.13
C GLY A 377 14.64 -5.03 -0.71
N ILE A 378 14.17 -3.92 -1.28
CA ILE A 378 12.82 -3.39 -1.03
C ILE A 378 11.75 -4.37 -1.56
N GLY A 379 11.94 -4.91 -2.77
CA GLY A 379 10.99 -5.83 -3.40
C GLY A 379 10.79 -7.11 -2.57
N TRP A 380 11.87 -7.73 -2.13
CA TRP A 380 11.79 -8.93 -1.30
C TRP A 380 11.25 -8.67 0.11
N ALA A 381 11.60 -7.54 0.74
CA ALA A 381 11.01 -7.13 2.01
C ALA A 381 9.49 -6.93 1.87
N GLY A 382 9.05 -6.25 0.82
CA GLY A 382 7.62 -6.13 0.50
C GLY A 382 6.95 -7.46 0.20
N GLY A 383 7.64 -8.39 -0.48
CA GLY A 383 7.18 -9.75 -0.73
C GLY A 383 6.93 -10.53 0.56
N SER A 384 7.86 -10.49 1.53
CA SER A 384 7.67 -11.12 2.83
C SER A 384 6.48 -10.53 3.59
N GLY A 385 6.29 -9.20 3.51
CA GLY A 385 5.14 -8.53 4.10
C GLY A 385 3.81 -8.98 3.51
N ARG A 386 3.74 -9.34 2.21
CA ARG A 386 2.53 -9.91 1.59
C ARG A 386 2.22 -11.30 2.14
N ILE A 387 3.24 -12.12 2.42
CA ILE A 387 3.05 -13.42 3.09
C ILE A 387 2.46 -13.19 4.50
N GLY A 388 2.95 -12.19 5.23
CA GLY A 388 2.35 -11.75 6.50
C GLY A 388 0.89 -11.33 6.32
N GLY A 389 0.60 -10.54 5.28
CA GLY A 389 -0.75 -10.13 4.92
C GLY A 389 -1.73 -11.28 4.64
N ILE A 390 -1.24 -12.46 4.29
CA ILE A 390 -2.04 -13.70 4.15
C ILE A 390 -2.16 -14.41 5.50
N ALA A 391 -1.03 -14.62 6.19
CA ALA A 391 -0.97 -15.43 7.40
C ALA A 391 -1.74 -14.82 8.58
N PHE A 392 -1.64 -13.51 8.77
CA PHE A 392 -2.24 -12.84 9.93
C PHE A 392 -3.77 -12.76 9.88
N PRO A 393 -4.44 -12.40 8.77
CA PRO A 393 -5.90 -12.50 8.69
C PRO A 393 -6.44 -13.92 8.88
N LEU A 394 -5.71 -14.96 8.42
CA LEU A 394 -6.04 -16.36 8.72
C LEU A 394 -6.03 -16.62 10.23
N ALA A 395 -4.97 -16.20 10.92
CA ALA A 395 -4.86 -16.33 12.36
C ALA A 395 -5.96 -15.54 13.09
N GLY A 396 -6.33 -14.35 12.59
CA GLY A 396 -7.42 -13.53 13.13
C GLY A 396 -8.78 -14.21 13.03
N GLY A 397 -9.08 -14.83 11.88
CA GLY A 397 -10.31 -15.62 11.73
C GLY A 397 -10.35 -16.82 12.67
N TYR A 398 -9.21 -17.51 12.83
CA TYR A 398 -9.10 -18.62 13.76
C TYR A 398 -9.30 -18.20 15.23
N ALA A 399 -8.83 -17.02 15.62
CA ALA A 399 -9.03 -16.47 16.97
C ALA A 399 -10.52 -16.32 17.33
N LEU A 400 -11.39 -15.96 16.37
CA LEU A 400 -12.85 -15.93 16.58
C LEU A 400 -13.43 -17.32 16.82
N THR A 401 -12.88 -18.37 16.21
CA THR A 401 -13.37 -19.74 16.43
C THR A 401 -13.05 -20.26 17.82
N LEU A 402 -11.99 -19.74 18.43
CA LEU A 402 -11.58 -20.11 19.80
C LEU A 402 -12.38 -19.40 20.87
N LEU A 403 -13.32 -18.50 20.51
CA LEU A 403 -14.14 -17.72 21.42
C LEU A 403 -13.31 -16.97 22.48
N LEU A 404 -12.13 -16.49 22.09
CA LEU A 404 -11.24 -15.77 22.99
C LEU A 404 -11.82 -14.39 23.34
N PRO A 405 -11.62 -13.90 24.56
CA PRO A 405 -11.98 -12.52 24.93
C PRO A 405 -11.24 -11.51 24.05
N LEU A 406 -11.88 -10.35 23.77
CA LEU A 406 -11.30 -9.27 22.99
C LEU A 406 -9.91 -8.87 23.51
N GLU A 407 -9.77 -8.75 24.82
CA GLU A 407 -8.50 -8.42 25.51
C GLU A 407 -7.38 -9.39 25.08
N THR A 408 -7.64 -10.69 25.12
CA THR A 408 -6.66 -11.73 24.78
C THR A 408 -6.25 -11.63 23.32
N ILE A 409 -7.19 -11.39 22.41
CA ILE A 409 -6.92 -11.23 20.99
C ILE A 409 -6.05 -9.98 20.76
N MET A 410 -6.37 -8.86 21.40
CA MET A 410 -5.61 -7.62 21.26
C MET A 410 -4.21 -7.73 21.88
N PHE A 411 -4.06 -8.37 23.03
CA PHE A 411 -2.73 -8.65 23.59
C PHE A 411 -1.88 -9.54 22.67
N ALA A 412 -2.45 -10.60 22.12
CA ALA A 412 -1.77 -11.44 21.14
C ALA A 412 -1.34 -10.66 19.90
N THR A 413 -2.20 -9.75 19.43
CA THR A 413 -1.95 -8.88 18.26
C THR A 413 -0.88 -7.81 18.56
N ALA A 414 -0.67 -7.42 19.81
CA ALA A 414 0.38 -6.50 20.21
C ALA A 414 1.80 -7.14 20.18
N VAL A 415 1.91 -8.46 20.35
CA VAL A 415 3.19 -9.18 20.39
C VAL A 415 4.04 -8.95 19.13
N PRO A 416 3.52 -9.06 17.89
CA PRO A 416 4.28 -8.77 16.69
C PRO A 416 4.96 -7.39 16.70
N ALA A 417 4.28 -6.36 17.20
CA ALA A 417 4.83 -5.00 17.26
C ALA A 417 6.04 -4.94 18.23
N VAL A 418 5.96 -5.61 19.38
CA VAL A 418 7.10 -5.72 20.33
C VAL A 418 8.27 -6.45 19.67
N ILE A 419 8.02 -7.54 18.95
CA ILE A 419 9.06 -8.27 18.22
C ILE A 419 9.72 -7.39 17.16
N VAL A 420 8.95 -6.62 16.39
CA VAL A 420 9.50 -5.68 15.40
C VAL A 420 10.40 -4.65 16.08
N ALA A 421 9.97 -4.07 17.20
CA ALA A 421 10.80 -3.13 17.96
C ALA A 421 12.14 -3.75 18.37
N GLY A 422 12.15 -4.97 18.90
CA GLY A 422 13.36 -5.71 19.24
C GLY A 422 14.26 -5.98 18.04
N LEU A 423 13.70 -6.43 16.93
CA LEU A 423 14.44 -6.70 15.69
C LEU A 423 15.13 -5.44 15.15
N ILE A 424 14.44 -4.30 15.15
CA ILE A 424 15.01 -3.03 14.69
C ILE A 424 16.12 -2.53 15.62
N LEU A 425 16.01 -2.73 16.94
CA LEU A 425 17.09 -2.40 17.87
C LEU A 425 18.33 -3.27 17.64
N VAL A 426 18.14 -4.57 17.41
CA VAL A 426 19.23 -5.50 17.07
C VAL A 426 19.93 -5.06 15.78
N LEU A 427 19.17 -4.68 14.75
CA LEU A 427 19.73 -4.14 13.51
C LEU A 427 20.55 -2.87 13.74
N GLY A 428 20.05 -1.97 14.58
CA GLY A 428 20.75 -0.74 14.95
C GLY A 428 22.07 -1.00 15.70
N TRP A 429 22.08 -1.99 16.59
CA TRP A 429 23.27 -2.41 17.32
C TRP A 429 24.33 -3.02 16.38
N GLU A 430 23.92 -3.92 15.49
CA GLU A 430 24.81 -4.57 14.51
C GLU A 430 25.44 -3.54 13.55
N ASN A 431 24.66 -2.61 13.03
CA ASN A 431 25.19 -1.59 12.13
C ASN A 431 26.20 -0.66 12.84
N ARG A 432 26.03 -0.36 14.14
CA ARG A 432 27.02 0.38 14.91
C ARG A 432 28.30 -0.42 15.13
N ARG A 433 28.20 -1.73 15.31
CA ARG A 433 29.34 -2.63 15.46
C ARG A 433 30.18 -2.65 14.18
N TRP A 434 29.55 -2.87 13.03
CA TRP A 434 30.23 -2.82 11.73
C TRP A 434 30.92 -1.49 11.44
N ALA A 435 30.30 -0.38 11.80
CA ALA A 435 30.89 0.94 11.63
C ALA A 435 32.15 1.12 12.49
N LYS A 436 32.20 0.56 13.70
CA LYS A 436 33.40 0.59 14.57
C LYS A 436 34.51 -0.29 14.05
N ASP A 437 34.18 -1.48 13.54
CA ASP A 437 35.19 -2.44 13.04
C ASP A 437 35.88 -1.91 11.76
N GLN A 438 35.23 -1.05 10.98
CA GLN A 438 35.85 -0.40 9.81
C GLN A 438 36.75 0.79 10.16
N VAL A 439 36.62 1.37 11.35
CA VAL A 439 37.42 2.52 11.80
C VAL A 439 38.72 2.08 12.50
N GLN A 440 38.82 0.81 12.93
CA GLN A 440 40.06 0.28 13.46
C GLN A 440 41.05 -0.01 12.30
N PRO A 441 42.26 0.61 12.29
CA PRO A 441 43.27 0.28 11.27
C PRO A 441 43.65 -1.19 11.44
N GLN A 442 43.68 -1.93 10.31
CA GLN A 442 44.26 -3.26 10.30
C GLN A 442 45.69 -3.16 10.86
N PRO A 443 46.07 -3.98 11.84
CA PRO A 443 47.45 -4.04 12.27
C PRO A 443 48.33 -4.45 11.09
N ALA A 444 49.38 -3.65 10.84
CA ALA A 444 50.34 -3.80 9.75
C ALA A 444 51.08 -5.15 9.82
#